data_b7eb06c311696404c6dbe3d3e1e7b66a
#
_entry.id   b7eb06c311696404c6dbe3d3e1e7b66a
#
_cell.length_a   1.000
_cell.length_b   1.000
_cell.length_c   1.000
_cell.angle_alpha   90.00
_cell.angle_beta   90.00
_cell.angle_gamma   90.00
#
_symmetry.space_group_name_H-M   'P 1'
#
loop_
_entity.id
_entity.type
_entity.pdbx_description
1 polymer ?
#
loop_
_entity_poly.entity_id
_entity_poly.type
_entity_poly.pdbx_seq_one_letter_code
_entity_poly.pdbx_strand_id
1 'polypeptide(L)'
;MVAFLIELIILFLVFCGSILLVQGTRKVPVQYAKRIVGNKQYGGVRQYIPLKINAAGVMPIIFAQAIMLLPISLINYANSESLSGFAAAFSNFTGFWYNFTFFIMIVAFTYFYTAITVNPMQMSEDMKKNGGFIPGVKPGRKTMEFLDTIMSRITLPGSIFLGIVAILPAFAQISGVNHQFAQFYGGTSLLILVGVVLDTLQQIESHLLMRHYDGLMKSGRIKGKNPGGPAAY
;
A
#
# COMPACT_ATOMS: atom_id res chain seq x y z
N MET A 1 35.49 -7.52 3.18
CA MET A 1 35.29 -6.41 2.23
C MET A 1 34.31 -6.78 1.15
N VAL A 2 34.59 -7.83 0.33
CA VAL A 2 33.67 -8.23 -0.78
C VAL A 2 32.28 -8.63 -0.27
N ALA A 3 32.18 -9.40 0.81
CA ALA A 3 30.91 -9.78 1.42
C ALA A 3 30.09 -8.55 1.83
N PHE A 4 30.71 -7.57 2.47
CA PHE A 4 30.05 -6.32 2.88
C PHE A 4 29.50 -5.52 1.69
N LEU A 5 30.23 -5.48 0.57
CA LEU A 5 29.73 -4.81 -0.66
C LEU A 5 28.51 -5.54 -1.23
N ILE A 6 28.51 -6.86 -1.24
CA ILE A 6 27.37 -7.67 -1.70
C ILE A 6 26.15 -7.42 -0.80
N GLU A 7 26.33 -7.39 0.50
CA GLU A 7 25.29 -7.09 1.47
C GLU A 7 24.67 -5.70 1.21
N LEU A 8 25.50 -4.70 0.97
CA LEU A 8 25.04 -3.33 0.71
C LEU A 8 24.24 -3.23 -0.60
N ILE A 9 24.64 -3.98 -1.64
CA ILE A 9 23.90 -4.05 -2.91
C ILE A 9 22.52 -4.72 -2.70
N ILE A 10 22.48 -5.81 -1.96
CA ILE A 10 21.22 -6.50 -1.64
C ILE A 10 20.29 -5.58 -0.85
N LEU A 11 20.81 -4.89 0.17
CA LEU A 11 20.05 -3.91 0.95
C LEU A 11 19.44 -2.83 0.03
N PHE A 12 20.24 -2.26 -0.85
CA PHE A 12 19.78 -1.24 -1.81
C PHE A 12 18.65 -1.78 -2.71
N LEU A 13 18.78 -3.01 -3.19
CA LEU A 13 17.78 -3.66 -4.03
C LEU A 13 16.46 -3.88 -3.27
N VAL A 14 16.53 -4.27 -1.99
CA VAL A 14 15.36 -4.41 -1.12
C VAL A 14 14.66 -3.06 -0.88
N PHE A 15 15.43 -1.99 -0.68
CA PHE A 15 14.88 -0.63 -0.59
C PHE A 15 14.15 -0.23 -1.87
N CYS A 16 14.76 -0.40 -3.03
CA CYS A 16 14.12 -0.12 -4.33
C CYS A 16 12.84 -0.92 -4.53
N GLY A 17 12.86 -2.21 -4.19
CA GLY A 17 11.67 -3.06 -4.26
C GLY A 17 10.54 -2.59 -3.33
N SER A 18 10.88 -2.19 -2.11
CA SER A 18 9.91 -1.67 -1.14
C SER A 18 9.28 -0.36 -1.60
N ILE A 19 10.06 0.55 -2.20
CA ILE A 19 9.56 1.79 -2.79
C ILE A 19 8.57 1.49 -3.92
N LEU A 20 8.93 0.58 -4.83
CA LEU A 20 8.04 0.17 -5.92
C LEU A 20 6.72 -0.40 -5.42
N LEU A 21 6.75 -1.19 -4.35
CA LEU A 21 5.54 -1.74 -3.75
C LEU A 21 4.63 -0.64 -3.19
N VAL A 22 5.19 0.30 -2.41
CA VAL A 22 4.43 1.37 -1.75
C VAL A 22 3.86 2.35 -2.77
N GLN A 23 4.61 2.69 -3.81
CA GLN A 23 4.18 3.58 -4.90
C GLN A 23 3.29 2.90 -5.93
N GLY A 24 3.31 1.57 -5.98
CA GLY A 24 2.57 0.79 -6.96
C GLY A 24 1.08 1.06 -6.92
N THR A 25 0.52 1.60 -8.01
CA THR A 25 -0.91 1.89 -8.14
C THR A 25 -1.45 1.36 -9.46
N ARG A 26 -2.64 0.73 -9.41
CA ARG A 26 -3.40 0.38 -10.60
C ARG A 26 -4.40 1.47 -10.93
N LYS A 27 -4.28 2.09 -12.09
CA LYS A 27 -5.18 3.13 -12.57
C LYS A 27 -6.41 2.49 -13.25
N VAL A 28 -7.59 2.68 -12.67
CA VAL A 28 -8.87 2.23 -13.26
C VAL A 28 -9.51 3.42 -13.97
N PRO A 29 -9.80 3.31 -15.29
CA PRO A 29 -10.42 4.39 -16.03
C PRO A 29 -11.89 4.56 -15.62
N VAL A 30 -12.28 5.78 -15.32
CA VAL A 30 -13.65 6.19 -15.00
C VAL A 30 -14.04 7.33 -15.93
N GLN A 31 -15.25 7.26 -16.45
CA GLN A 31 -15.80 8.28 -17.31
C GLN A 31 -17.00 8.92 -16.62
N TYR A 32 -17.02 10.25 -16.56
CA TYR A 32 -18.17 10.99 -16.04
C TYR A 32 -19.11 11.36 -17.18
N ALA A 33 -20.41 11.35 -16.87
CA ALA A 33 -21.45 11.74 -17.81
C ALA A 33 -21.25 13.20 -18.27
N LYS A 34 -21.44 13.47 -19.56
CA LYS A 34 -21.40 14.84 -20.10
C LYS A 34 -22.65 15.57 -19.61
N ARG A 35 -22.48 16.74 -19.01
CA ARG A 35 -23.55 17.67 -18.71
C ARG A 35 -23.58 18.77 -19.76
N ILE A 36 -24.73 19.00 -20.38
CA ILE A 36 -24.97 20.12 -21.28
C ILE A 36 -25.68 21.20 -20.48
N VAL A 37 -25.05 22.36 -20.34
CA VAL A 37 -25.65 23.54 -19.70
C VAL A 37 -25.66 24.65 -20.75
N GLY A 38 -26.85 24.92 -21.33
CA GLY A 38 -27.00 25.81 -22.47
C GLY A 38 -26.29 25.27 -23.70
N ASN A 39 -25.46 26.10 -24.38
CA ASN A 39 -24.73 25.74 -25.59
C ASN A 39 -23.31 25.16 -25.31
N LYS A 40 -22.95 24.89 -24.04
CA LYS A 40 -21.63 24.40 -23.65
C LYS A 40 -21.71 23.01 -23.02
N GLN A 41 -20.87 22.13 -23.54
CA GLN A 41 -20.69 20.77 -22.94
C GLN A 41 -19.65 20.83 -21.83
N TYR A 42 -20.06 20.39 -20.63
CA TYR A 42 -19.17 20.22 -19.48
C TYR A 42 -19.07 18.73 -19.14
N GLY A 43 -17.87 18.24 -18.82
CA GLY A 43 -17.63 16.84 -18.45
C GLY A 43 -17.20 15.96 -19.62
N GLY A 44 -17.22 14.65 -19.44
CA GLY A 44 -16.78 13.67 -20.44
C GLY A 44 -15.28 13.40 -20.44
N VAL A 45 -14.52 13.98 -19.50
CA VAL A 45 -13.09 13.73 -19.33
C VAL A 45 -12.91 12.36 -18.68
N ARG A 46 -12.04 11.54 -19.25
CA ARG A 46 -11.62 10.27 -18.61
C ARG A 46 -10.74 10.60 -17.43
N GLN A 47 -11.15 10.16 -16.25
CA GLN A 47 -10.37 10.22 -15.04
C GLN A 47 -9.92 8.80 -14.66
N TYR A 48 -8.87 8.70 -13.83
CA TYR A 48 -8.36 7.43 -13.37
C TYR A 48 -8.43 7.40 -11.86
N ILE A 49 -9.00 6.32 -11.31
CA ILE A 49 -8.95 6.06 -9.87
C ILE A 49 -7.69 5.24 -9.60
N PRO A 50 -6.72 5.77 -8.82
CA PRO A 50 -5.54 5.01 -8.44
C PRO A 50 -5.89 4.03 -7.31
N LEU A 51 -5.82 2.74 -7.58
CA LEU A 51 -5.93 1.69 -6.57
C LEU A 51 -4.52 1.30 -6.13
N LYS A 52 -4.17 1.52 -4.87
CA LYS A 52 -2.85 1.15 -4.32
C LYS A 52 -2.71 -0.38 -4.26
N ILE A 53 -1.56 -0.91 -4.67
CA ILE A 53 -1.26 -2.35 -4.59
C ILE A 53 -1.18 -2.77 -3.13
N ASN A 54 -0.53 -1.95 -2.30
CA ASN A 54 -0.48 -2.12 -0.86
C ASN A 54 -1.41 -1.13 -0.17
N ALA A 55 -2.73 -1.38 -0.23
CA ALA A 55 -3.72 -0.55 0.46
C ALA A 55 -3.70 -0.76 1.98
N ALA A 56 -3.28 -1.94 2.44
CA ALA A 56 -3.18 -2.29 3.85
C ALA A 56 -1.96 -1.67 4.57
N GLY A 57 -0.98 -1.15 3.81
CA GLY A 57 0.23 -0.55 4.38
C GLY A 57 1.11 -1.57 5.11
N VAL A 58 1.61 -1.19 6.26
CA VAL A 58 2.51 -1.99 7.11
C VAL A 58 1.76 -2.78 8.19
N MET A 59 0.48 -2.47 8.42
CA MET A 59 -0.33 -3.05 9.49
C MET A 59 -0.37 -4.59 9.48
N PRO A 60 -0.52 -5.29 8.34
CA PRO A 60 -0.55 -6.74 8.31
C PRO A 60 0.68 -7.40 8.94
N ILE A 61 1.87 -6.82 8.73
CA ILE A 61 3.11 -7.38 9.25
C ILE A 61 3.20 -7.19 10.77
N ILE A 62 2.78 -6.03 11.27
CA ILE A 62 2.78 -5.73 12.72
C ILE A 62 1.86 -6.72 13.44
N PHE A 63 0.66 -6.97 12.91
CA PHE A 63 -0.27 -7.94 13.51
C PHE A 63 0.22 -9.37 13.40
N ALA A 64 0.81 -9.75 12.27
CA ALA A 64 1.42 -11.07 12.12
C ALA A 64 2.53 -11.30 13.16
N GLN A 65 3.41 -10.30 13.38
CA GLN A 65 4.44 -10.38 14.43
C GLN A 65 3.85 -10.49 15.83
N ALA A 66 2.83 -9.69 16.14
CA ALA A 66 2.18 -9.73 17.44
C ALA A 66 1.56 -11.10 17.73
N ILE A 67 0.91 -11.71 16.73
CA ILE A 67 0.31 -13.04 16.88
C ILE A 67 1.38 -14.13 17.00
N MET A 68 2.51 -14.00 16.30
CA MET A 68 3.60 -14.96 16.42
C MET A 68 4.25 -14.99 17.82
N LEU A 69 4.10 -13.91 18.61
CA LEU A 69 4.56 -13.90 20.01
C LEU A 69 3.65 -14.69 20.95
N LEU A 70 2.36 -14.87 20.62
CA LEU A 70 1.42 -15.57 21.49
C LEU A 70 1.76 -17.04 21.71
N PRO A 71 2.06 -17.87 20.71
CA PRO A 71 2.45 -19.26 20.93
C PRO A 71 3.68 -19.37 21.82
N ILE A 72 4.69 -18.53 21.58
CA ILE A 72 5.94 -18.52 22.34
C ILE A 72 5.69 -18.21 23.83
N SER A 73 4.87 -17.18 24.11
CA SER A 73 4.55 -16.77 25.47
C SER A 73 3.69 -17.81 26.20
N LEU A 74 2.73 -18.44 25.53
CA LEU A 74 1.88 -19.50 26.10
C LEU A 74 2.68 -20.74 26.46
N ILE A 75 3.64 -21.15 25.62
CA ILE A 75 4.47 -22.31 25.86
C ILE A 75 5.42 -22.05 27.04
N ASN A 76 6.01 -20.87 27.12
CA ASN A 76 6.87 -20.47 28.25
C ASN A 76 6.09 -20.46 29.59
N TYR A 77 4.80 -20.13 29.54
CA TYR A 77 3.94 -20.14 30.74
C TYR A 77 3.48 -21.55 31.16
N ALA A 78 3.19 -22.40 30.16
CA ALA A 78 2.62 -23.75 30.40
C ALA A 78 3.61 -24.76 30.99
N ASN A 79 4.92 -24.52 30.92
CA ASN A 79 6.01 -25.37 31.48
C ASN A 79 5.85 -26.88 31.19
N SER A 80 5.18 -27.24 30.09
CA SER A 80 4.86 -28.63 29.75
C SER A 80 5.90 -29.21 28.80
N GLU A 81 6.55 -30.31 29.25
CA GLU A 81 7.57 -31.04 28.48
C GLU A 81 7.06 -31.57 27.13
N SER A 82 5.77 -31.89 27.03
CA SER A 82 5.15 -32.40 25.80
C SER A 82 5.05 -31.36 24.67
N LEU A 83 5.10 -30.05 24.98
CA LEU A 83 5.06 -28.96 24.01
C LEU A 83 6.45 -28.39 23.64
N SER A 84 7.51 -28.94 24.25
CA SER A 84 8.88 -28.44 24.06
C SER A 84 9.36 -28.51 22.60
N GLY A 85 8.98 -29.57 21.87
CA GLY A 85 9.31 -29.71 20.45
C GLY A 85 8.63 -28.67 19.55
N PHE A 86 7.37 -28.36 19.86
CA PHE A 86 6.62 -27.32 19.17
C PHE A 86 7.17 -25.92 19.50
N ALA A 87 7.50 -25.71 20.79
CA ALA A 87 8.15 -24.49 21.26
C ALA A 87 9.47 -24.23 20.55
N ALA A 88 10.32 -25.25 20.42
CA ALA A 88 11.61 -25.14 19.76
C ALA A 88 11.47 -24.75 18.26
N ALA A 89 10.46 -25.29 17.57
CA ALA A 89 10.20 -24.97 16.17
C ALA A 89 9.77 -23.49 15.96
N PHE A 90 9.04 -22.91 16.92
CA PHE A 90 8.57 -21.52 16.85
C PHE A 90 9.48 -20.50 17.55
N SER A 91 10.38 -20.95 18.43
CA SER A 91 11.35 -20.06 19.09
C SER A 91 12.52 -19.67 18.20
N ASN A 92 12.84 -20.49 17.20
CA ASN A 92 13.92 -20.19 16.25
C ASN A 92 13.47 -19.23 15.16
N PHE A 93 13.85 -17.96 15.27
CA PHE A 93 13.55 -16.91 14.28
C PHE A 93 14.07 -17.24 12.87
N THR A 94 15.16 -17.99 12.74
CA THR A 94 15.72 -18.48 11.47
C THR A 94 15.12 -19.81 11.03
N GLY A 95 14.26 -20.43 11.86
CA GLY A 95 13.63 -21.72 11.57
C GLY A 95 12.68 -21.66 10.38
N PHE A 96 12.65 -22.74 9.57
CA PHE A 96 11.75 -22.86 8.43
C PHE A 96 10.27 -22.74 8.83
N TRP A 97 9.84 -23.45 9.90
CA TRP A 97 8.45 -23.45 10.37
C TRP A 97 7.99 -22.08 10.86
N TYR A 98 8.88 -21.34 11.55
CA TYR A 98 8.60 -19.98 11.97
C TYR A 98 8.34 -19.07 10.75
N ASN A 99 9.26 -19.04 9.80
CA ASN A 99 9.18 -18.17 8.64
C ASN A 99 8.02 -18.53 7.71
N PHE A 100 7.72 -19.82 7.55
CA PHE A 100 6.61 -20.28 6.73
C PHE A 100 5.25 -19.87 7.34
N THR A 101 5.06 -20.07 8.64
CA THR A 101 3.84 -19.64 9.35
C THR A 101 3.70 -18.12 9.32
N PHE A 102 4.79 -17.41 9.53
CA PHE A 102 4.83 -15.95 9.49
C PHE A 102 4.42 -15.42 8.09
N PHE A 103 4.93 -16.04 7.03
CA PHE A 103 4.55 -15.72 5.66
C PHE A 103 3.06 -15.88 5.40
N ILE A 104 2.49 -17.03 5.79
CA ILE A 104 1.06 -17.30 5.62
C ILE A 104 0.22 -16.29 6.39
N MET A 105 0.62 -15.97 7.62
CA MET A 105 -0.06 -14.98 8.45
C MET A 105 -0.04 -13.59 7.79
N ILE A 106 1.10 -13.16 7.24
CA ILE A 106 1.19 -11.87 6.53
C ILE A 106 0.23 -11.85 5.34
N VAL A 107 0.19 -12.92 4.54
CA VAL A 107 -0.72 -13.00 3.40
C VAL A 107 -2.18 -12.92 3.86
N ALA A 108 -2.57 -13.71 4.87
CA ALA A 108 -3.92 -13.72 5.41
C ALA A 108 -4.33 -12.34 5.97
N PHE A 109 -3.46 -11.71 6.76
CA PHE A 109 -3.73 -10.37 7.29
C PHE A 109 -3.74 -9.29 6.23
N THR A 110 -2.95 -9.41 5.18
CA THR A 110 -2.97 -8.45 4.06
C THR A 110 -4.33 -8.47 3.36
N TYR A 111 -4.90 -9.65 3.10
CA TYR A 111 -6.24 -9.76 2.55
C TYR A 111 -7.30 -9.21 3.50
N PHE A 112 -7.21 -9.56 4.78
CA PHE A 112 -8.15 -9.08 5.80
C PHE A 112 -8.14 -7.56 5.93
N TYR A 113 -6.96 -6.95 6.04
CA TYR A 113 -6.84 -5.49 6.14
C TYR A 113 -7.24 -4.77 4.86
N THR A 114 -6.92 -5.34 3.69
CA THR A 114 -7.34 -4.76 2.42
C THR A 114 -8.86 -4.74 2.30
N ALA A 115 -9.53 -5.81 2.71
CA ALA A 115 -10.99 -5.90 2.70
C ALA A 115 -11.67 -4.88 3.64
N ILE A 116 -11.03 -4.55 4.77
CA ILE A 116 -11.55 -3.53 5.70
C ILE A 116 -11.26 -2.11 5.20
N THR A 117 -10.05 -1.87 4.70
CA THR A 117 -9.59 -0.51 4.32
C THR A 117 -10.25 -0.03 3.04
N VAL A 118 -10.43 -0.92 2.07
CA VAL A 118 -11.06 -0.60 0.79
C VAL A 118 -12.46 -1.20 0.75
N ASN A 119 -13.47 -0.32 0.69
CA ASN A 119 -14.86 -0.73 0.57
C ASN A 119 -15.35 -0.56 -0.88
N PRO A 120 -15.38 -1.63 -1.71
CA PRO A 120 -15.80 -1.54 -3.10
C PRO A 120 -17.26 -1.11 -3.28
N MET A 121 -18.11 -1.42 -2.29
CA MET A 121 -19.52 -1.03 -2.30
C MET A 121 -19.67 0.49 -2.20
N GLN A 122 -19.01 1.10 -1.22
CA GLN A 122 -19.04 2.55 -1.03
C GLN A 122 -18.43 3.28 -2.24
N MET A 123 -17.31 2.80 -2.77
CA MET A 123 -16.70 3.36 -3.98
C MET A 123 -17.66 3.32 -5.18
N SER A 124 -18.37 2.20 -5.37
CA SER A 124 -19.35 2.03 -6.45
C SER A 124 -20.55 2.98 -6.30
N GLU A 125 -21.04 3.18 -5.07
CA GLU A 125 -22.14 4.12 -4.78
C GLU A 125 -21.73 5.57 -5.00
N ASP A 126 -20.54 5.96 -4.54
CA ASP A 126 -20.01 7.32 -4.71
C ASP A 126 -19.78 7.65 -6.19
N MET A 127 -19.27 6.67 -6.95
CA MET A 127 -19.19 6.80 -8.42
C MET A 127 -20.56 7.00 -9.05
N LYS A 128 -21.56 6.21 -8.63
CA LYS A 128 -22.95 6.34 -9.14
C LYS A 128 -23.56 7.69 -8.80
N LYS A 129 -23.39 8.17 -7.55
CA LYS A 129 -23.89 9.48 -7.11
C LYS A 129 -23.27 10.63 -7.90
N ASN A 130 -21.99 10.53 -8.23
CA ASN A 130 -21.24 11.53 -8.99
C ASN A 130 -21.43 11.41 -10.53
N GLY A 131 -22.28 10.48 -11.00
CA GLY A 131 -22.49 10.23 -12.43
C GLY A 131 -21.29 9.63 -13.16
N GLY A 132 -20.38 8.99 -12.40
CA GLY A 132 -19.22 8.27 -12.93
C GLY A 132 -19.58 6.81 -13.27
N PHE A 133 -18.99 6.29 -14.32
CA PHE A 133 -19.11 4.88 -14.70
C PHE A 133 -17.80 4.35 -15.28
N ILE A 134 -17.57 3.05 -15.13
CA ILE A 134 -16.44 2.37 -15.75
C ILE A 134 -16.87 1.94 -17.16
N PRO A 135 -16.12 2.28 -18.22
CA PRO A 135 -16.45 1.85 -19.58
C PRO A 135 -16.55 0.32 -19.66
N GLY A 136 -17.68 -0.19 -20.17
CA GLY A 136 -17.94 -1.61 -20.30
C GLY A 136 -18.56 -2.31 -19.07
N VAL A 137 -18.76 -1.60 -17.95
CA VAL A 137 -19.36 -2.13 -16.72
C VAL A 137 -20.62 -1.35 -16.36
N LYS A 138 -21.72 -2.06 -16.07
CA LYS A 138 -22.96 -1.40 -15.63
C LYS A 138 -22.77 -0.76 -14.25
N PRO A 139 -23.17 0.51 -14.04
CA PRO A 139 -23.05 1.18 -12.76
C PRO A 139 -23.87 0.49 -11.67
N GLY A 140 -23.36 0.47 -10.44
CA GLY A 140 -23.95 -0.19 -9.28
C GLY A 140 -23.26 -1.52 -8.96
N ARG A 141 -24.05 -2.59 -8.71
CA ARG A 141 -23.55 -3.89 -8.24
C ARG A 141 -22.44 -4.49 -9.11
N LYS A 142 -22.56 -4.37 -10.45
CA LYS A 142 -21.52 -4.85 -11.37
C LYS A 142 -20.19 -4.10 -11.24
N THR A 143 -20.25 -2.81 -10.97
CA THR A 143 -19.06 -1.99 -10.69
C THR A 143 -18.40 -2.42 -9.38
N MET A 144 -19.19 -2.72 -8.34
CA MET A 144 -18.68 -3.24 -7.08
C MET A 144 -17.96 -4.59 -7.29
N GLU A 145 -18.60 -5.57 -7.96
CA GLU A 145 -18.02 -6.89 -8.27
C GLU A 145 -16.71 -6.76 -9.09
N PHE A 146 -16.67 -5.82 -10.02
CA PHE A 146 -15.48 -5.54 -10.84
C PHE A 146 -14.33 -4.97 -10.00
N LEU A 147 -14.61 -3.97 -9.14
CA LEU A 147 -13.62 -3.39 -8.25
C LEU A 147 -13.08 -4.41 -7.25
N ASP A 148 -13.95 -5.22 -6.66
CA ASP A 148 -13.57 -6.28 -5.73
C ASP A 148 -12.64 -7.31 -6.40
N THR A 149 -12.97 -7.74 -7.62
CA THR A 149 -12.13 -8.65 -8.41
C THR A 149 -10.76 -8.04 -8.70
N ILE A 150 -10.69 -6.74 -9.03
CA ILE A 150 -9.41 -6.05 -9.26
C ILE A 150 -8.62 -5.99 -7.97
N MET A 151 -9.24 -5.60 -6.86
CA MET A 151 -8.57 -5.49 -5.57
C MET A 151 -7.98 -6.83 -5.12
N SER A 152 -8.75 -7.92 -5.19
CA SER A 152 -8.26 -9.26 -4.85
C SER A 152 -7.05 -9.67 -5.68
N ARG A 153 -7.07 -9.38 -7.00
CA ARG A 153 -5.96 -9.70 -7.91
C ARG A 153 -4.72 -8.85 -7.68
N ILE A 154 -4.87 -7.60 -7.25
CA ILE A 154 -3.75 -6.70 -6.95
C ILE A 154 -3.16 -7.02 -5.59
N THR A 155 -3.99 -7.39 -4.62
CA THR A 155 -3.55 -7.71 -3.25
C THR A 155 -2.65 -8.95 -3.23
N LEU A 156 -2.89 -9.94 -4.10
CA LEU A 156 -2.10 -11.17 -4.13
C LEU A 156 -0.58 -10.92 -4.34
N PRO A 157 -0.14 -10.29 -5.44
CA PRO A 157 1.29 -10.01 -5.63
C PRO A 157 1.84 -9.06 -4.55
N GLY A 158 1.01 -8.12 -4.06
CA GLY A 158 1.39 -7.23 -2.95
C GLY A 158 1.66 -8.00 -1.66
N SER A 159 0.79 -8.94 -1.28
CA SER A 159 0.94 -9.75 -0.06
C SER A 159 2.14 -10.70 -0.13
N ILE A 160 2.38 -11.32 -1.30
CA ILE A 160 3.55 -12.17 -1.50
C ILE A 160 4.84 -11.36 -1.35
N PHE A 161 4.91 -10.19 -1.96
CA PHE A 161 6.09 -9.33 -1.86
C PHE A 161 6.32 -8.86 -0.42
N LEU A 162 5.26 -8.44 0.29
CA LEU A 162 5.33 -8.08 1.71
C LEU A 162 5.87 -9.25 2.55
N GLY A 163 5.38 -10.47 2.31
CA GLY A 163 5.84 -11.67 2.98
C GLY A 163 7.31 -11.97 2.73
N ILE A 164 7.78 -11.83 1.48
CA ILE A 164 9.19 -12.00 1.13
C ILE A 164 10.06 -10.98 1.87
N VAL A 165 9.70 -9.69 1.83
CA VAL A 165 10.45 -8.63 2.51
C VAL A 165 10.50 -8.87 4.03
N ALA A 166 9.43 -9.38 4.62
CA ALA A 166 9.36 -9.68 6.04
C ALA A 166 10.28 -10.85 6.47
N ILE A 167 10.55 -11.80 5.56
CA ILE A 167 11.41 -12.97 5.85
C ILE A 167 12.88 -12.69 5.52
N LEU A 168 13.18 -11.66 4.73
CA LEU A 168 14.57 -11.33 4.35
C LEU A 168 15.57 -11.25 5.51
N PRO A 169 15.23 -10.69 6.71
CA PRO A 169 16.13 -10.71 7.85
C PRO A 169 16.58 -12.11 8.27
N ALA A 170 15.69 -13.10 8.20
CA ALA A 170 16.03 -14.47 8.53
C ALA A 170 17.00 -15.08 7.52
N PHE A 171 16.80 -14.83 6.23
CA PHE A 171 17.74 -15.26 5.18
C PHE A 171 19.09 -14.57 5.32
N ALA A 172 19.13 -13.28 5.63
CA ALA A 172 20.38 -12.55 5.85
C ALA A 172 21.19 -13.15 7.03
N GLN A 173 20.51 -13.52 8.12
CA GLN A 173 21.17 -14.17 9.26
C GLN A 173 21.74 -15.56 8.90
N ILE A 174 21.02 -16.36 8.13
CA ILE A 174 21.51 -17.67 7.67
C ILE A 174 22.74 -17.50 6.76
N SER A 175 22.82 -16.42 5.99
CA SER A 175 23.98 -16.08 5.13
C SER A 175 25.19 -15.57 5.91
N GLY A 176 25.13 -15.51 7.26
CA GLY A 176 26.24 -15.10 8.11
C GLY A 176 26.36 -13.61 8.38
N VAL A 177 25.34 -12.82 8.04
CA VAL A 177 25.26 -11.39 8.35
C VAL A 177 25.05 -11.21 9.86
N ASN A 178 25.68 -10.19 10.44
CA ASN A 178 25.52 -9.89 11.85
C ASN A 178 24.03 -9.63 12.19
N HIS A 179 23.54 -10.23 13.30
CA HIS A 179 22.15 -10.17 13.72
C HIS A 179 21.57 -8.74 13.75
N GLN A 180 22.34 -7.78 14.27
CA GLN A 180 21.92 -6.38 14.31
C GLN A 180 21.78 -5.76 12.92
N PHE A 181 22.68 -6.10 12.01
CA PHE A 181 22.64 -5.59 10.63
C PHE A 181 21.54 -6.28 9.81
N ALA A 182 21.30 -7.57 10.05
CA ALA A 182 20.23 -8.32 9.39
C ALA A 182 18.84 -7.75 9.67
N GLN A 183 18.60 -7.14 10.83
CA GLN A 183 17.33 -6.50 11.15
C GLN A 183 17.05 -5.25 10.28
N PHE A 184 18.08 -4.61 9.74
CA PHE A 184 17.92 -3.50 8.78
C PHE A 184 17.52 -3.96 7.38
N TYR A 185 17.77 -5.23 7.02
CA TYR A 185 17.48 -5.77 5.69
C TYR A 185 15.99 -5.90 5.38
N GLY A 186 15.16 -5.88 6.38
CA GLY A 186 13.75 -6.11 6.11
C GLY A 186 12.91 -5.98 7.36
N GLY A 187 11.75 -6.57 7.27
CA GLY A 187 10.77 -6.53 8.33
C GLY A 187 10.04 -5.19 8.39
N THR A 188 9.41 -4.96 9.53
CA THR A 188 8.54 -3.80 9.74
C THR A 188 9.27 -2.47 9.70
N SER A 189 10.49 -2.39 10.24
CA SER A 189 11.22 -1.13 10.38
C SER A 189 11.56 -0.49 9.03
N LEU A 190 12.04 -1.29 8.07
CA LEU A 190 12.35 -0.82 6.72
C LEU A 190 11.09 -0.34 5.99
N LEU A 191 10.00 -1.12 6.06
CA LEU A 191 8.74 -0.77 5.40
C LEU A 191 8.09 0.47 6.02
N ILE A 192 8.16 0.62 7.35
CA ILE A 192 7.67 1.82 8.03
C ILE A 192 8.49 3.04 7.58
N LEU A 193 9.82 2.93 7.57
CA LEU A 193 10.70 4.01 7.14
C LEU A 193 10.39 4.45 5.71
N VAL A 194 10.31 3.50 4.78
CA VAL A 194 9.99 3.78 3.37
C VAL A 194 8.59 4.39 3.23
N GLY A 195 7.58 3.84 3.94
CA GLY A 195 6.22 4.36 3.91
C GLY A 195 6.14 5.80 4.41
N VAL A 196 6.73 6.09 5.57
CA VAL A 196 6.73 7.44 6.17
C VAL A 196 7.46 8.44 5.29
N VAL A 197 8.64 8.09 4.76
CA VAL A 197 9.42 8.97 3.88
C VAL A 197 8.64 9.30 2.61
N LEU A 198 7.99 8.30 1.98
CA LEU A 198 7.20 8.53 0.78
C LEU A 198 5.95 9.37 1.03
N ASP A 199 5.24 9.11 2.13
CA ASP A 199 4.05 9.90 2.49
C ASP A 199 4.44 11.36 2.81
N THR A 200 5.55 11.58 3.51
CA THR A 200 6.05 12.95 3.77
C THR A 200 6.48 13.67 2.50
N LEU A 201 7.14 12.98 1.57
CA LEU A 201 7.51 13.55 0.27
C LEU A 201 6.26 13.95 -0.53
N GLN A 202 5.24 13.09 -0.59
CA GLN A 202 3.98 13.41 -1.28
C GLN A 202 3.27 14.62 -0.66
N GLN A 203 3.29 14.76 0.68
CA GLN A 203 2.73 15.92 1.35
C GLN A 203 3.51 17.20 1.04
N ILE A 204 4.84 17.13 1.02
CA ILE A 204 5.70 18.26 0.67
C ILE A 204 5.46 18.67 -0.79
N GLU A 205 5.43 17.72 -1.73
CA GLU A 205 5.15 18.00 -3.14
C GLU A 205 3.79 18.67 -3.34
N SER A 206 2.74 18.14 -2.69
CA SER A 206 1.41 18.72 -2.78
C SER A 206 1.35 20.15 -2.21
N HIS A 207 2.04 20.40 -1.11
CA HIS A 207 2.10 21.73 -0.50
C HIS A 207 2.90 22.73 -1.35
N LEU A 208 4.02 22.30 -1.94
CA LEU A 208 4.81 23.11 -2.86
C LEU A 208 4.03 23.46 -4.13
N LEU A 209 3.28 22.49 -4.69
CA LEU A 209 2.41 22.76 -5.85
C LEU A 209 1.36 23.81 -5.52
N MET A 210 0.67 23.70 -4.37
CA MET A 210 -0.31 24.70 -3.96
C MET A 210 0.32 26.09 -3.83
N ARG A 211 1.46 26.21 -3.19
CA ARG A 211 2.19 27.49 -3.07
C ARG A 211 2.63 28.07 -4.42
N HIS A 212 3.04 27.20 -5.34
CA HIS A 212 3.42 27.64 -6.67
C HIS A 212 2.23 28.20 -7.45
N TYR A 213 1.06 27.58 -7.35
CA TYR A 213 -0.18 28.09 -7.95
C TYR A 213 -0.62 29.43 -7.32
N ASP A 214 -0.55 29.57 -6.00
CA ASP A 214 -0.85 30.84 -5.32
C ASP A 214 0.10 31.96 -5.74
N GLY A 215 1.38 31.67 -5.94
CA GLY A 215 2.37 32.60 -6.46
C GLY A 215 2.06 33.06 -7.88
N LEU A 216 1.61 32.16 -8.75
CA LEU A 216 1.22 32.47 -10.14
C LEU A 216 -0.06 33.31 -10.21
N MET A 217 -1.03 33.06 -9.31
CA MET A 217 -2.25 33.87 -9.21
C MET A 217 -1.94 35.29 -8.69
N LYS A 218 -1.09 35.43 -7.68
CA LYS A 218 -0.68 36.75 -7.13
C LYS A 218 0.15 37.57 -8.12
N SER A 219 0.95 36.91 -8.97
CA SER A 219 1.76 37.60 -9.99
C SER A 219 0.99 37.96 -11.27
N GLY A 220 -0.32 37.73 -11.32
CA GLY A 220 -1.19 38.10 -12.44
C GLY A 220 -0.91 37.37 -13.77
N ARG A 221 -0.07 36.32 -13.76
CA ARG A 221 0.26 35.54 -14.97
C ARG A 221 -0.87 34.62 -15.42
N ILE A 222 -1.81 34.29 -14.56
CA ILE A 222 -3.05 33.58 -14.91
C ILE A 222 -4.21 34.53 -14.66
N LYS A 223 -4.60 35.32 -15.67
CA LYS A 223 -5.87 36.05 -15.63
C LYS A 223 -7.01 35.06 -15.78
N GLY A 224 -7.68 34.77 -14.68
CA GLY A 224 -8.99 34.12 -14.72
C GLY A 224 -9.91 34.99 -15.56
N LYS A 225 -10.59 34.41 -16.56
CA LYS A 225 -11.58 35.11 -17.37
C LYS A 225 -12.69 35.57 -16.43
N ASN A 226 -12.67 36.85 -16.05
CA ASN A 226 -13.79 37.45 -15.33
C ASN A 226 -15.07 37.29 -16.20
N PRO A 227 -16.10 36.60 -15.70
CA PRO A 227 -17.39 36.64 -16.37
C PRO A 227 -18.02 38.02 -16.09
N GLY A 228 -17.93 38.91 -17.08
CA GLY A 228 -18.80 40.05 -17.21
C GLY A 228 -18.95 40.97 -16.00
N GLY A 229 -18.23 42.09 -16.00
CA GLY A 229 -18.67 43.25 -15.25
C GLY A 229 -20.05 43.68 -15.72
N PRO A 230 -20.90 44.26 -14.85
CA PRO A 230 -22.22 44.72 -15.23
C PRO A 230 -22.09 45.81 -16.31
N ALA A 231 -22.75 45.59 -17.45
CA ALA A 231 -22.94 46.60 -18.43
C ALA A 231 -23.74 47.72 -17.76
N ALA A 232 -23.14 48.89 -17.67
CA ALA A 232 -23.82 50.12 -17.34
C ALA A 232 -24.87 50.43 -18.44
N TYR A 233 -26.11 50.47 -18.06
CA TYR A 233 -27.15 51.36 -18.46
C TYR A 233 -28.07 51.63 -17.30
#